data_e2484c19a5dee9a6e302d68485ac3ef4
#
_entry.id   e2484c19a5dee9a6e302d68485ac3ef4
#
_cell.length_a   1.000
_cell.length_b   1.000
_cell.length_c   1.000
_cell.angle_alpha   90.00
_cell.angle_beta   90.00
_cell.angle_gamma   90.00
#
_symmetry.space_group_name_H-M   'P 1'
#
loop_
_entity.id
_entity.type
_entity.pdbx_description
1 polymer ?
#
loop_
_entity_poly.entity_id
_entity_poly.type
_entity_poly.pdbx_seq_one_letter_code
_entity_poly.pdbx_strand_id
1 'polypeptide(L)'
;AEYFLTALLGLTAIASVTFGSVTKGLISGLLGLLLATVGIDQFSSFPRFTFDMVGLESGIGIMPTIIGLFAFAQGLELCEGHAHGTISGIKRLSWNVWPRLSDMYRIRWSLIRGWACGLVIGIIPAAGGSIAQWIAYAWEIRRAKPGDEFGKGEVKGLAATEGSNNGVTGTSLIPMFVLGIPGGISAAVILGALSIHGLQPGLRLFKNNPEVVYTIMWGFIGANVFMAGLAAIMARTFAYLTLLPRGILGPLIIMFSIVG
;
A
#
# COMPACT_ATOMS: atom_id res chain seq x y z
N ALA A 1 1.73 21.50 16.62
CA ALA A 1 0.77 21.93 15.58
C ALA A 1 0.81 20.99 14.35
N GLU A 2 2.01 20.61 13.87
CA GLU A 2 2.18 19.81 12.64
C GLU A 2 1.58 18.41 12.75
N TYR A 3 1.81 17.69 13.86
CA TYR A 3 1.24 16.37 14.10
C TYR A 3 -0.29 16.38 14.18
N PHE A 4 -0.86 17.44 14.74
CA PHE A 4 -2.32 17.62 14.77
C PHE A 4 -2.90 17.83 13.37
N LEU A 5 -2.24 18.65 12.56
CA LEU A 5 -2.65 18.89 11.16
C LEU A 5 -2.55 17.61 10.31
N THR A 6 -1.51 16.81 10.48
CA THR A 6 -1.37 15.53 9.78
C THR A 6 -2.42 14.51 10.20
N ALA A 7 -2.75 14.45 11.49
CA ALA A 7 -3.84 13.60 11.99
C ALA A 7 -5.21 14.07 11.44
N LEU A 8 -5.45 15.36 11.40
CA LEU A 8 -6.68 15.94 10.82
C LEU A 8 -6.78 15.64 9.33
N LEU A 9 -5.68 15.77 8.60
CA LEU A 9 -5.61 15.42 7.18
C LEU A 9 -5.88 13.92 6.96
N GLY A 10 -5.35 13.05 7.81
CA GLY A 10 -5.64 11.62 7.81
C GLY A 10 -7.12 11.33 8.02
N LEU A 11 -7.76 11.98 9.01
CA LEU A 11 -9.20 11.83 9.26
C LEU A 11 -10.06 12.32 8.10
N THR A 12 -9.70 13.44 7.47
CA THR A 12 -10.44 13.94 6.28
C THR A 12 -10.27 13.01 5.09
N ALA A 13 -9.10 12.42 4.91
CA ALA A 13 -8.86 11.40 3.89
C ALA A 13 -9.73 10.15 4.13
N ILE A 14 -9.81 9.66 5.37
CA ILE A 14 -10.68 8.53 5.76
C ILE A 14 -12.14 8.85 5.43
N ALA A 15 -12.63 10.03 5.83
CA ALA A 15 -14.01 10.46 5.53
C ALA A 15 -14.28 10.49 4.02
N SER A 16 -13.29 10.85 3.21
CA SER A 16 -13.42 10.93 1.74
C SER A 16 -13.43 9.58 1.04
N VAL A 17 -12.87 8.54 1.67
CA VAL A 17 -12.74 7.17 1.11
C VAL A 17 -13.85 6.25 1.61
N THR A 18 -14.53 6.64 2.68
CA THR A 18 -15.58 5.79 3.28
C THR A 18 -16.81 5.69 2.39
N PHE A 19 -17.16 4.46 2.02
CA PHE A 19 -18.38 4.14 1.29
C PHE A 19 -19.55 3.88 2.26
N GLY A 20 -20.70 4.45 1.96
CA GLY A 20 -21.95 4.20 2.65
C GLY A 20 -22.21 5.09 3.87
N SER A 21 -21.42 5.02 4.92
CA SER A 21 -21.64 5.80 6.16
C SER A 21 -20.37 6.50 6.64
N VAL A 22 -20.32 7.81 6.48
CA VAL A 22 -19.22 8.66 6.96
C VAL A 22 -18.98 8.47 8.47
N THR A 23 -20.04 8.29 9.24
CA THR A 23 -19.98 8.06 10.69
C THR A 23 -19.19 6.80 11.03
N LYS A 24 -19.47 5.69 10.33
CA LYS A 24 -18.73 4.43 10.53
C LYS A 24 -17.24 4.59 10.15
N GLY A 25 -16.96 5.31 9.07
CA GLY A 25 -15.58 5.61 8.66
C GLY A 25 -14.83 6.44 9.69
N LEU A 26 -15.46 7.47 10.23
CA LEU A 26 -14.87 8.29 11.31
C LEU A 26 -14.61 7.48 12.57
N ILE A 27 -15.57 6.65 13.01
CA ILE A 27 -15.38 5.76 14.16
C ILE A 27 -14.19 4.81 13.93
N SER A 28 -14.11 4.19 12.76
CA SER A 28 -12.98 3.31 12.41
C SER A 28 -11.64 4.06 12.42
N GLY A 29 -11.63 5.30 11.90
CA GLY A 29 -10.44 6.15 11.93
C GLY A 29 -10.01 6.53 13.34
N LEU A 30 -10.96 6.87 14.21
CA LEU A 30 -10.69 7.18 15.62
C LEU A 30 -10.19 5.95 16.38
N LEU A 31 -10.74 4.76 16.13
CA LEU A 31 -10.22 3.50 16.66
C LEU A 31 -8.79 3.22 16.19
N GLY A 32 -8.49 3.47 14.92
CA GLY A 32 -7.13 3.36 14.40
C GLY A 32 -6.15 4.31 15.06
N LEU A 33 -6.57 5.57 15.30
CA LEU A 33 -5.77 6.55 16.04
C LEU A 33 -5.56 6.11 17.50
N LEU A 34 -6.57 5.57 18.16
CA LEU A 34 -6.46 5.04 19.52
C LEU A 34 -5.44 3.90 19.58
N LEU A 35 -5.51 2.94 18.66
CA LEU A 35 -4.54 1.85 18.56
C LEU A 35 -3.11 2.36 18.31
N ALA A 36 -2.96 3.42 17.52
CA ALA A 36 -1.67 4.03 17.25
C ALA A 36 -1.05 4.75 18.48
N THR A 37 -1.84 5.02 19.54
CA THR A 37 -1.32 5.61 20.79
C THR A 37 -0.75 4.58 21.77
N VAL A 38 -0.89 3.29 21.49
CA VAL A 38 -0.30 2.22 22.32
C VAL A 38 1.20 2.24 22.19
N GLY A 39 1.92 2.20 23.31
CA GLY A 39 3.38 2.19 23.34
C GLY A 39 3.97 3.30 24.20
N ILE A 40 5.28 3.45 24.14
CA ILE A 40 5.99 4.53 24.85
C ILE A 40 5.88 5.82 24.02
N ASP A 41 5.38 6.87 24.65
CA ASP A 41 5.32 8.19 24.03
C ASP A 41 6.72 8.75 23.77
N GLN A 42 7.03 9.10 22.54
CA GLN A 42 8.36 9.55 22.13
C GLN A 42 8.78 10.91 22.78
N PHE A 43 7.83 11.69 23.27
CA PHE A 43 8.10 13.00 23.87
C PHE A 43 8.22 12.94 25.39
N SER A 44 7.32 12.21 26.05
CA SER A 44 7.27 12.13 27.51
C SER A 44 7.92 10.87 28.07
N SER A 45 8.27 9.91 27.20
CA SER A 45 8.73 8.57 27.58
C SER A 45 7.75 7.83 28.51
N PHE A 46 6.49 8.27 28.56
CA PHE A 46 5.47 7.65 29.39
C PHE A 46 4.79 6.49 28.64
N PRO A 47 4.66 5.30 29.25
CA PRO A 47 3.97 4.17 28.62
C PRO A 47 2.45 4.44 28.57
N ARG A 48 1.87 4.31 27.36
CA ARG A 48 0.43 4.48 27.14
C ARG A 48 -0.17 3.15 26.73
N PHE A 49 -1.19 2.69 27.44
CA PHE A 49 -1.94 1.47 27.16
C PHE A 49 -1.06 0.22 26.97
N THR A 50 0.09 0.16 27.64
CA THR A 50 1.00 -0.99 27.56
C THR A 50 0.63 -2.11 28.52
N PHE A 51 -0.20 -1.82 29.55
CA PHE A 51 -0.62 -2.79 30.56
C PHE A 51 0.56 -3.55 31.20
N ASP A 52 1.70 -2.87 31.37
CA ASP A 52 2.97 -3.44 31.85
C ASP A 52 3.53 -4.60 31.01
N MET A 53 3.06 -4.72 29.77
CA MET A 53 3.57 -5.72 28.81
C MET A 53 4.72 -5.13 28.00
N VAL A 54 5.93 -5.65 28.16
CA VAL A 54 7.14 -5.24 27.43
C VAL A 54 6.93 -5.29 25.90
N GLY A 55 6.17 -6.28 25.43
CA GLY A 55 5.84 -6.41 24.00
C GLY A 55 5.01 -5.26 23.42
N LEU A 56 4.27 -4.51 24.26
CA LEU A 56 3.48 -3.36 23.83
C LEU A 56 4.22 -2.02 24.00
N GLU A 57 5.37 -2.00 24.60
CA GLU A 57 6.17 -0.77 24.78
C GLU A 57 6.63 -0.20 23.42
N SER A 58 6.93 -1.05 22.46
CA SER A 58 7.28 -0.65 21.08
C SER A 58 6.06 -0.24 20.24
N GLY A 59 4.86 -0.31 20.80
CA GLY A 59 3.61 -0.05 20.12
C GLY A 59 3.11 -1.26 19.33
N ILE A 60 1.93 -1.11 18.74
CA ILE A 60 1.37 -2.13 17.84
C ILE A 60 1.93 -1.92 16.44
N GLY A 61 2.66 -2.91 15.94
CA GLY A 61 3.26 -2.87 14.61
C GLY A 61 2.20 -2.71 13.51
N ILE A 62 2.46 -1.88 12.51
CA ILE A 62 1.53 -1.63 11.41
C ILE A 62 1.29 -2.89 10.56
N MET A 63 2.32 -3.72 10.36
CA MET A 63 2.20 -4.96 9.58
C MET A 63 1.29 -5.99 10.24
N PRO A 64 1.47 -6.38 11.52
CA PRO A 64 0.52 -7.25 12.21
C PRO A 64 -0.90 -6.70 12.21
N THR A 65 -1.06 -5.38 12.37
CA THR A 65 -2.37 -4.73 12.36
C THR A 65 -3.07 -4.88 11.01
N ILE A 66 -2.35 -4.62 9.91
CA ILE A 66 -2.92 -4.77 8.55
C ILE A 66 -3.24 -6.24 8.26
N ILE A 67 -2.35 -7.16 8.59
CA ILE A 67 -2.56 -8.60 8.40
C ILE A 67 -3.80 -9.05 9.19
N GLY A 68 -3.94 -8.64 10.45
CA GLY A 68 -5.08 -9.00 11.28
C GLY A 68 -6.40 -8.41 10.78
N LEU A 69 -6.43 -7.12 10.45
CA LEU A 69 -7.65 -6.45 10.02
C LEU A 69 -8.13 -6.85 8.63
N PHE A 70 -7.23 -7.17 7.72
CA PHE A 70 -7.58 -7.49 6.33
C PHE A 70 -7.46 -8.98 6.03
N ALA A 71 -6.27 -9.56 6.16
CA ALA A 71 -6.06 -10.94 5.74
C ALA A 71 -6.78 -11.94 6.66
N PHE A 72 -6.61 -11.80 7.97
CA PHE A 72 -7.26 -12.69 8.93
C PHE A 72 -8.78 -12.56 8.90
N ALA A 73 -9.32 -11.34 8.85
CA ALA A 73 -10.74 -11.10 8.72
C ALA A 73 -11.31 -11.69 7.41
N GLN A 74 -10.60 -11.53 6.29
CA GLN A 74 -10.99 -12.13 5.02
C GLN A 74 -10.95 -13.67 5.06
N GLY A 75 -9.97 -14.24 5.76
CA GLY A 75 -9.88 -15.69 5.99
C GLY A 75 -11.10 -16.21 6.75
N LEU A 76 -11.52 -15.52 7.82
CA LEU A 76 -12.73 -15.84 8.57
C LEU A 76 -13.99 -15.80 7.70
N GLU A 77 -14.16 -14.70 6.93
CA GLU A 77 -15.30 -14.53 6.03
C GLU A 77 -15.40 -15.63 4.98
N LEU A 78 -14.25 -16.07 4.46
CA LEU A 78 -14.19 -17.21 3.53
C LEU A 78 -14.60 -18.54 4.20
N CYS A 79 -14.24 -18.73 5.48
CA CYS A 79 -14.63 -19.91 6.25
C CYS A 79 -16.12 -19.92 6.60
N GLU A 80 -16.74 -18.76 6.86
CA GLU A 80 -18.17 -18.63 7.12
C GLU A 80 -19.05 -18.87 5.88
N GLY A 81 -18.46 -18.95 4.70
CA GLY A 81 -19.19 -19.15 3.45
C GLY A 81 -19.98 -17.92 2.96
N HIS A 82 -19.92 -16.80 3.69
CA HIS A 82 -20.61 -15.54 3.37
C HIS A 82 -19.83 -14.61 2.43
N ALA A 83 -18.65 -15.01 1.98
CA ALA A 83 -17.85 -14.19 1.07
C ALA A 83 -18.61 -13.90 -0.22
N HIS A 84 -19.13 -12.68 -0.31
CA HIS A 84 -19.76 -12.13 -1.50
C HIS A 84 -18.69 -11.81 -2.56
N GLY A 85 -18.21 -12.82 -3.21
CA GLY A 85 -17.28 -12.63 -4.30
C GLY A 85 -17.03 -13.97 -4.96
N THR A 86 -17.80 -14.24 -5.96
CA THR A 86 -17.67 -15.45 -6.76
C THR A 86 -16.39 -15.37 -7.58
N ILE A 87 -15.36 -16.07 -7.14
CA ILE A 87 -14.33 -16.58 -8.06
C ILE A 87 -14.97 -17.79 -8.81
N SER A 88 -16.26 -17.75 -9.02
CA SER A 88 -17.03 -18.81 -9.67
C SER A 88 -17.31 -18.41 -11.10
N GLY A 89 -16.43 -18.79 -11.99
CA GLY A 89 -16.64 -18.63 -13.42
C GLY A 89 -15.40 -18.86 -14.27
N ILE A 90 -14.22 -18.72 -13.71
CA ILE A 90 -12.98 -18.98 -14.46
C ILE A 90 -12.68 -20.47 -14.38
N LYS A 91 -13.28 -21.25 -15.25
CA LYS A 91 -12.99 -22.69 -15.36
C LYS A 91 -11.63 -22.98 -16.00
N ARG A 92 -11.06 -22.04 -16.73
CA ARG A 92 -9.75 -22.18 -17.38
C ARG A 92 -9.07 -20.80 -17.49
N LEU A 93 -7.83 -20.70 -17.03
CA LEU A 93 -6.98 -19.53 -17.24
C LEU A 93 -6.46 -19.52 -18.68
N SER A 94 -6.60 -18.39 -19.35
CA SER A 94 -5.98 -18.18 -20.67
C SER A 94 -4.47 -18.24 -20.56
N TRP A 95 -3.81 -18.76 -21.60
CA TRP A 95 -2.34 -18.70 -21.71
C TRP A 95 -1.84 -17.28 -21.97
N ASN A 96 -2.68 -16.43 -22.56
CA ASN A 96 -2.32 -15.06 -22.86
C ASN A 96 -2.59 -14.17 -21.64
N VAL A 97 -1.55 -13.85 -20.87
CA VAL A 97 -1.58 -12.96 -19.71
C VAL A 97 -1.37 -11.49 -20.08
N TRP A 98 -0.98 -11.21 -21.33
CA TRP A 98 -0.78 -9.85 -21.78
C TRP A 98 -2.11 -9.13 -21.97
N PRO A 99 -2.26 -7.91 -21.44
CA PRO A 99 -3.47 -7.12 -21.66
C PRO A 99 -3.58 -6.76 -23.15
N ARG A 100 -4.80 -6.73 -23.65
CA ARG A 100 -5.05 -6.26 -25.02
C ARG A 100 -4.78 -4.76 -25.09
N LEU A 101 -4.29 -4.28 -26.22
CA LEU A 101 -4.09 -2.84 -26.44
C LEU A 101 -5.37 -2.03 -26.22
N SER A 102 -6.53 -2.60 -26.54
CA SER A 102 -7.85 -2.01 -26.28
C SER A 102 -8.09 -1.78 -24.78
N ASP A 103 -7.66 -2.73 -23.91
CA ASP A 103 -7.85 -2.65 -22.47
C ASP A 103 -6.91 -1.58 -21.88
N MET A 104 -5.67 -1.53 -22.35
CA MET A 104 -4.72 -0.47 -22.00
C MET A 104 -5.24 0.91 -22.40
N TYR A 105 -5.83 1.03 -23.59
CA TYR A 105 -6.42 2.31 -24.02
C TYR A 105 -7.61 2.72 -23.16
N ARG A 106 -8.43 1.75 -22.70
CA ARG A 106 -9.57 2.00 -21.82
C ARG A 106 -9.15 2.54 -20.46
N ILE A 107 -8.08 2.00 -19.87
CA ILE A 107 -7.63 2.34 -18.51
C ILE A 107 -6.57 3.44 -18.47
N ARG A 108 -6.06 3.92 -19.61
CA ARG A 108 -4.92 4.86 -19.67
C ARG A 108 -5.07 6.08 -18.79
N TRP A 109 -6.24 6.69 -18.77
CA TRP A 109 -6.49 7.89 -17.96
C TRP A 109 -6.55 7.60 -16.48
N SER A 110 -7.09 6.45 -16.07
CA SER A 110 -7.09 5.99 -14.70
C SER A 110 -5.67 5.73 -14.21
N LEU A 111 -4.85 5.13 -15.05
CA LEU A 111 -3.45 4.86 -14.79
C LEU A 111 -2.64 6.15 -14.64
N ILE A 112 -2.82 7.12 -15.54
CA ILE A 112 -2.14 8.43 -15.49
C ILE A 112 -2.56 9.21 -14.25
N ARG A 113 -3.85 9.24 -13.91
CA ARG A 113 -4.33 9.93 -12.70
C ARG A 113 -3.81 9.28 -11.44
N GLY A 114 -3.82 7.94 -11.37
CA GLY A 114 -3.21 7.20 -10.28
C GLY A 114 -1.74 7.53 -10.14
N TRP A 115 -0.98 7.43 -11.22
CA TRP A 115 0.44 7.77 -11.25
C TRP A 115 0.71 9.20 -10.80
N ALA A 116 -0.04 10.19 -11.30
CA ALA A 116 0.09 11.59 -10.89
C ALA A 116 -0.21 11.78 -9.39
N CYS A 117 -1.24 11.10 -8.87
CA CYS A 117 -1.54 11.08 -7.43
C CYS A 117 -0.35 10.52 -6.63
N GLY A 118 0.21 9.40 -7.07
CA GLY A 118 1.38 8.78 -6.45
C GLY A 118 2.61 9.68 -6.47
N LEU A 119 2.86 10.38 -7.57
CA LEU A 119 3.97 11.34 -7.67
C LEU A 119 3.88 12.44 -6.60
N VAL A 120 2.69 13.01 -6.42
CA VAL A 120 2.49 14.10 -5.44
C VAL A 120 2.63 13.59 -4.01
N ILE A 121 1.98 12.47 -3.69
CA ILE A 121 1.97 11.93 -2.32
C ILE A 121 3.32 11.33 -1.93
N GLY A 122 4.03 10.73 -2.87
CA GLY A 122 5.36 10.15 -2.59
C GLY A 122 6.43 11.17 -2.19
N ILE A 123 6.28 12.44 -2.58
CA ILE A 123 7.19 13.51 -2.15
C ILE A 123 6.98 13.86 -0.66
N ILE A 124 5.81 13.55 -0.10
CA ILE A 124 5.50 13.84 1.31
C ILE A 124 6.20 12.79 2.19
N PRO A 125 7.11 13.21 3.10
CA PRO A 125 7.78 12.28 4.00
C PRO A 125 6.79 11.43 4.79
N ALA A 126 7.06 10.14 4.90
CA ALA A 126 6.28 9.15 5.67
C ALA A 126 4.81 8.96 5.23
N ALA A 127 4.35 9.57 4.14
CA ALA A 127 2.98 9.39 3.66
C ALA A 127 2.71 7.94 3.19
N GLY A 128 3.69 7.32 2.56
CA GLY A 128 3.62 5.92 2.13
C GLY A 128 2.69 5.65 0.94
N GLY A 129 2.87 4.48 0.33
CA GLY A 129 2.10 4.06 -0.84
C GLY A 129 0.63 3.79 -0.56
N SER A 130 0.31 3.28 0.63
CA SER A 130 -1.07 2.93 0.99
C SER A 130 -2.01 4.13 0.97
N ILE A 131 -1.58 5.28 1.50
CA ILE A 131 -2.38 6.51 1.47
C ILE A 131 -2.63 6.96 0.03
N ALA A 132 -1.59 6.94 -0.79
CA ALA A 132 -1.69 7.32 -2.20
C ALA A 132 -2.66 6.43 -2.99
N GLN A 133 -2.61 5.11 -2.75
CA GLN A 133 -3.52 4.14 -3.39
C GLN A 133 -4.98 4.42 -3.05
N TRP A 134 -5.29 4.67 -1.77
CA TRP A 134 -6.66 4.98 -1.34
C TRP A 134 -7.17 6.30 -1.91
N ILE A 135 -6.33 7.33 -1.94
CA ILE A 135 -6.69 8.63 -2.53
C ILE A 135 -6.92 8.49 -4.03
N ALA A 136 -6.06 7.76 -4.74
CA ALA A 136 -6.20 7.51 -6.16
C ALA A 136 -7.49 6.73 -6.48
N TYR A 137 -7.81 5.72 -5.67
CA TYR A 137 -9.05 4.95 -5.81
C TYR A 137 -10.29 5.82 -5.58
N ALA A 138 -10.31 6.60 -4.50
CA ALA A 138 -11.40 7.50 -4.19
C ALA A 138 -11.59 8.57 -5.28
N TRP A 139 -10.49 9.07 -5.84
CA TRP A 139 -10.55 10.02 -6.95
C TRP A 139 -11.16 9.39 -8.20
N GLU A 140 -10.81 8.15 -8.51
CA GLU A 140 -11.37 7.44 -9.66
C GLU A 140 -12.85 7.14 -9.51
N ILE A 141 -13.30 6.75 -8.31
CA ILE A 141 -14.73 6.55 -8.03
C ILE A 141 -15.55 7.82 -8.24
N ARG A 142 -15.05 8.97 -7.81
CA ARG A 142 -15.74 10.25 -8.02
C ARG A 142 -15.91 10.60 -9.51
N ARG A 143 -15.19 9.93 -10.39
CA ARG A 143 -15.26 10.06 -11.86
C ARG A 143 -15.93 8.87 -12.54
N ALA A 144 -16.58 8.01 -11.75
CA ALA A 144 -17.31 6.87 -12.26
C ALA A 144 -18.36 7.31 -13.28
N LYS A 145 -18.43 6.58 -14.37
CA LYS A 145 -19.44 6.76 -15.42
C LYS A 145 -20.56 5.74 -15.24
N PRO A 146 -21.76 6.00 -15.80
CA PRO A 146 -22.79 4.98 -15.86
C PRO A 146 -22.25 3.68 -16.48
N GLY A 147 -22.40 2.56 -15.76
CA GLY A 147 -21.87 1.25 -16.15
C GLY A 147 -20.52 0.88 -15.52
N ASP A 148 -19.85 1.77 -14.78
CA ASP A 148 -18.68 1.42 -13.99
C ASP A 148 -19.12 0.80 -12.66
N GLU A 149 -18.62 -0.40 -12.33
CA GLU A 149 -19.01 -1.15 -11.14
C GLU A 149 -17.86 -1.22 -10.13
N PHE A 150 -17.51 -0.09 -9.51
CA PHE A 150 -16.51 -0.04 -8.45
C PHE A 150 -16.92 -0.93 -7.26
N GLY A 151 -15.94 -1.63 -6.68
CA GLY A 151 -16.18 -2.64 -5.64
C GLY A 151 -16.57 -4.02 -6.18
N LYS A 152 -16.81 -4.16 -7.48
CA LYS A 152 -17.16 -5.44 -8.12
C LYS A 152 -16.17 -5.87 -9.21
N GLY A 153 -14.93 -5.38 -9.14
CA GLY A 153 -13.87 -5.75 -10.08
C GLY A 153 -13.65 -4.76 -11.23
N GLU A 154 -14.05 -3.49 -11.08
CA GLU A 154 -13.77 -2.45 -12.09
C GLU A 154 -12.26 -2.23 -12.26
N VAL A 155 -11.76 -2.51 -13.46
CA VAL A 155 -10.33 -2.45 -13.78
C VAL A 155 -9.75 -1.03 -13.66
N LYS A 156 -10.58 0.00 -13.85
CA LYS A 156 -10.14 1.40 -13.67
C LYS A 156 -9.70 1.69 -12.25
N GLY A 157 -10.39 1.11 -11.25
CA GLY A 157 -10.01 1.24 -9.84
C GLY A 157 -8.64 0.62 -9.59
N LEU A 158 -8.43 -0.60 -10.09
CA LEU A 158 -7.14 -1.29 -9.99
C LEU A 158 -6.03 -0.50 -10.71
N ALA A 159 -6.29 -0.01 -11.91
CA ALA A 159 -5.32 0.79 -12.66
C ALA A 159 -4.92 2.08 -11.93
N ALA A 160 -5.85 2.75 -11.27
CA ALA A 160 -5.57 3.96 -10.49
C ALA A 160 -4.71 3.64 -9.25
N THR A 161 -5.05 2.59 -8.49
CA THR A 161 -4.29 2.20 -7.30
C THR A 161 -2.88 1.73 -7.63
N GLU A 162 -2.72 0.86 -8.62
CA GLU A 162 -1.41 0.36 -9.02
C GLU A 162 -0.56 1.44 -9.71
N GLY A 163 -1.17 2.31 -10.51
CA GLY A 163 -0.49 3.49 -11.06
C GLY A 163 0.04 4.39 -9.95
N SER A 164 -0.74 4.61 -8.90
CA SER A 164 -0.35 5.40 -7.73
C SER A 164 0.79 4.74 -6.94
N ASN A 165 0.72 3.44 -6.71
CA ASN A 165 1.74 2.68 -6.03
C ASN A 165 3.11 2.83 -6.72
N ASN A 166 3.14 2.64 -8.04
CA ASN A 166 4.35 2.82 -8.83
C ASN A 166 4.86 4.28 -8.78
N GLY A 167 3.96 5.26 -8.82
CA GLY A 167 4.31 6.67 -8.69
C GLY A 167 5.00 6.99 -7.36
N VAL A 168 4.41 6.54 -6.25
CA VAL A 168 4.97 6.73 -4.90
C VAL A 168 6.33 6.08 -4.75
N THR A 169 6.50 4.87 -5.29
CA THR A 169 7.74 4.11 -5.09
C THR A 169 8.96 4.89 -5.57
N GLY A 170 8.86 5.55 -6.73
CA GLY A 170 9.94 6.40 -7.24
C GLY A 170 10.09 7.71 -6.46
N THR A 171 8.99 8.42 -6.22
CA THR A 171 9.06 9.76 -5.61
C THR A 171 9.32 9.74 -4.11
N SER A 172 9.07 8.63 -3.42
CA SER A 172 9.45 8.45 -2.01
C SER A 172 10.97 8.47 -1.77
N LEU A 173 11.76 8.28 -2.81
CA LEU A 173 13.22 8.43 -2.76
C LEU A 173 13.67 9.90 -2.71
N ILE A 174 12.85 10.84 -3.20
CA ILE A 174 13.20 12.26 -3.22
C ILE A 174 13.43 12.81 -1.80
N PRO A 175 12.47 12.73 -0.86
CA PRO A 175 12.71 13.19 0.49
C PRO A 175 13.82 12.40 1.20
N MET A 176 13.99 11.12 0.89
CA MET A 176 15.08 10.32 1.43
C MET A 176 16.44 10.86 0.98
N PHE A 177 16.63 11.10 -0.32
CA PHE A 177 17.91 11.59 -0.83
C PHE A 177 18.20 13.04 -0.44
N VAL A 178 17.16 13.90 -0.34
CA VAL A 178 17.34 15.33 -0.08
C VAL A 178 17.39 15.64 1.41
N LEU A 179 16.48 15.06 2.18
CA LEU A 179 16.29 15.36 3.61
C LEU A 179 16.80 14.26 4.53
N GLY A 180 17.11 13.06 4.01
CA GLY A 180 17.42 11.89 4.83
C GLY A 180 16.18 11.30 5.53
N ILE A 181 14.98 11.66 5.09
CA ILE A 181 13.71 11.21 5.66
C ILE A 181 13.00 10.32 4.62
N PRO A 182 12.79 9.02 4.91
CA PRO A 182 12.19 8.14 3.93
C PRO A 182 10.70 8.50 3.70
N GLY A 183 10.28 8.53 2.43
CA GLY A 183 8.89 8.77 2.05
C GLY A 183 8.01 7.50 2.16
N GLY A 184 8.62 6.32 2.30
CA GLY A 184 7.92 5.04 2.38
C GLY A 184 8.85 3.91 2.79
N ILE A 185 8.29 2.69 2.92
CA ILE A 185 9.03 1.51 3.42
C ILE A 185 10.24 1.18 2.56
N SER A 186 10.09 1.16 1.23
CA SER A 186 11.21 0.88 0.31
C SER A 186 12.34 1.89 0.44
N ALA A 187 12.00 3.18 0.58
CA ALA A 187 12.96 4.24 0.83
C ALA A 187 13.67 4.06 2.18
N ALA A 188 12.95 3.60 3.23
CA ALA A 188 13.54 3.34 4.54
C ALA A 188 14.56 2.19 4.49
N VAL A 189 14.30 1.14 3.72
CA VAL A 189 15.25 0.03 3.52
C VAL A 189 16.52 0.51 2.82
N ILE A 190 16.37 1.31 1.76
CA ILE A 190 17.52 1.90 1.05
C ILE A 190 18.30 2.84 1.96
N LEU A 191 17.61 3.65 2.77
CA LEU A 191 18.23 4.52 3.78
C LEU A 191 19.08 3.71 4.78
N GLY A 192 18.52 2.59 5.28
CA GLY A 192 19.24 1.67 6.16
C GLY A 192 20.50 1.10 5.49
N ALA A 193 20.38 0.67 4.24
CA ALA A 193 21.52 0.16 3.48
C ALA A 193 22.62 1.22 3.29
N LEU A 194 22.25 2.47 2.93
CA LEU A 194 23.19 3.58 2.82
C LEU A 194 23.91 3.85 4.15
N SER A 195 23.16 3.81 5.26
CA SER A 195 23.70 4.04 6.60
C SER A 195 24.73 2.95 7.02
N ILE A 196 24.47 1.68 6.69
CA ILE A 196 25.40 0.58 6.94
C ILE A 196 26.73 0.78 6.17
N HIS A 197 26.66 1.36 4.98
CA HIS A 197 27.84 1.70 4.16
C HIS A 197 28.50 3.03 4.57
N GLY A 198 28.06 3.66 5.66
CA GLY A 198 28.58 4.94 6.13
C GLY A 198 28.20 6.15 5.26
N LEU A 199 27.24 5.96 4.34
CA LEU A 199 26.74 7.01 3.45
C LEU A 199 25.54 7.71 4.10
N GLN A 200 25.70 9.00 4.35
CA GLN A 200 24.61 9.79 4.92
C GLN A 200 23.76 10.41 3.81
N PRO A 201 22.47 10.09 3.72
CA PRO A 201 21.56 10.76 2.80
C PRO A 201 21.47 12.25 3.08
N GLY A 202 21.15 13.00 2.06
CA GLY A 202 21.07 14.45 2.09
C GLY A 202 21.80 15.06 0.91
N LEU A 203 21.78 16.38 0.79
CA LEU A 203 22.43 17.11 -0.32
C LEU A 203 23.92 16.79 -0.47
N ARG A 204 24.60 16.41 0.61
CA ARG A 204 26.02 16.01 0.57
C ARG A 204 26.25 14.73 -0.19
N LEU A 205 25.29 13.79 -0.19
CA LEU A 205 25.42 12.53 -0.92
C LEU A 205 25.54 12.77 -2.43
N PHE A 206 24.75 13.72 -2.97
CA PHE A 206 24.84 14.10 -4.39
C PHE A 206 26.17 14.73 -4.76
N LYS A 207 26.80 15.47 -3.84
CA LYS A 207 28.09 16.12 -4.10
C LYS A 207 29.28 15.19 -3.95
N ASN A 208 29.26 14.36 -2.91
CA ASN A 208 30.41 13.55 -2.54
C ASN A 208 30.41 12.16 -3.20
N ASN A 209 29.23 11.59 -3.43
CA ASN A 209 29.05 10.24 -3.95
C ASN A 209 27.95 10.20 -5.03
N PRO A 210 28.04 11.00 -6.11
CA PRO A 210 27.00 11.06 -7.14
C PRO A 210 26.80 9.71 -7.84
N GLU A 211 27.89 8.95 -8.02
CA GLU A 211 27.88 7.61 -8.60
C GLU A 211 26.95 6.64 -7.85
N VAL A 212 26.91 6.70 -6.51
CA VAL A 212 26.02 5.86 -5.71
C VAL A 212 24.57 6.23 -5.97
N VAL A 213 24.26 7.52 -6.01
CA VAL A 213 22.88 8.00 -6.27
C VAL A 213 22.42 7.57 -7.66
N TYR A 214 23.25 7.79 -8.67
CA TYR A 214 22.92 7.37 -10.04
C TYR A 214 22.83 5.86 -10.19
N THR A 215 23.68 5.10 -9.51
CA THR A 215 23.61 3.63 -9.49
C THR A 215 22.29 3.15 -8.89
N ILE A 216 21.83 3.75 -7.79
CA ILE A 216 20.53 3.42 -7.19
C ILE A 216 19.40 3.77 -8.17
N MET A 217 19.44 4.94 -8.82
CA MET A 217 18.40 5.34 -9.78
C MET A 217 18.34 4.37 -10.98
N TRP A 218 19.47 4.03 -11.57
CA TRP A 218 19.51 3.07 -12.68
C TRP A 218 19.15 1.65 -12.25
N GLY A 219 19.61 1.24 -11.07
CA GLY A 219 19.22 -0.02 -10.45
C GLY A 219 17.71 -0.12 -10.23
N PHE A 220 17.09 1.00 -9.83
CA PHE A 220 15.65 1.08 -9.65
C PHE A 220 14.89 0.90 -10.98
N ILE A 221 15.34 1.54 -12.05
CA ILE A 221 14.77 1.38 -13.39
C ILE A 221 14.93 -0.09 -13.84
N GLY A 222 16.13 -0.66 -13.71
CA GLY A 222 16.42 -2.05 -14.05
C GLY A 222 15.54 -3.03 -13.27
N ALA A 223 15.39 -2.81 -11.95
CA ALA A 223 14.51 -3.63 -11.10
C ALA A 223 13.05 -3.58 -11.54
N ASN A 224 12.53 -2.43 -11.95
CA ASN A 224 11.17 -2.31 -12.47
C ASN A 224 10.96 -3.07 -13.78
N VAL A 225 11.92 -3.02 -14.71
CA VAL A 225 11.86 -3.78 -15.96
C VAL A 225 11.91 -5.28 -15.67
N PHE A 226 12.80 -5.71 -14.78
CA PHE A 226 12.92 -7.11 -14.38
C PHE A 226 11.66 -7.61 -13.66
N MET A 227 11.10 -6.80 -12.77
CA MET A 227 9.84 -7.07 -12.08
C MET A 227 8.68 -7.25 -13.08
N ALA A 228 8.58 -6.40 -14.10
CA ALA A 228 7.54 -6.53 -15.11
C ALA A 228 7.66 -7.86 -15.88
N GLY A 229 8.87 -8.27 -16.21
CA GLY A 229 9.14 -9.56 -16.85
C GLY A 229 8.77 -10.74 -15.94
N LEU A 230 9.20 -10.73 -14.69
CA LEU A 230 8.85 -11.76 -13.72
C LEU A 230 7.34 -11.82 -13.46
N ALA A 231 6.68 -10.68 -13.32
CA ALA A 231 5.24 -10.60 -13.10
C ALA A 231 4.47 -11.23 -14.27
N ALA A 232 4.89 -10.99 -15.52
CA ALA A 232 4.29 -11.60 -16.70
C ALA A 232 4.40 -13.13 -16.69
N ILE A 233 5.56 -13.68 -16.27
CA ILE A 233 5.79 -15.12 -16.18
C ILE A 233 4.97 -15.72 -15.02
N MET A 234 4.98 -15.07 -13.87
CA MET A 234 4.38 -15.60 -12.64
C MET A 234 2.88 -15.33 -12.52
N ALA A 235 2.33 -14.37 -13.24
CA ALA A 235 0.93 -13.98 -13.17
C ALA A 235 -0.01 -15.18 -13.33
N ARG A 236 0.31 -16.09 -14.23
CA ARG A 236 -0.48 -17.30 -14.45
C ARG A 236 -0.39 -18.26 -13.26
N THR A 237 0.79 -18.49 -12.72
CA THR A 237 1.00 -19.38 -11.57
C THR A 237 0.24 -18.87 -10.36
N PHE A 238 0.34 -17.57 -10.07
CA PHE A 238 -0.42 -16.95 -8.97
C PHE A 238 -1.92 -16.94 -9.22
N ALA A 239 -2.37 -16.82 -10.48
CA ALA A 239 -3.78 -16.91 -10.79
C ALA A 239 -4.38 -18.29 -10.48
N TYR A 240 -3.59 -19.39 -10.49
CA TYR A 240 -4.07 -20.69 -10.05
C TYR A 240 -4.42 -20.74 -8.55
N LEU A 241 -3.76 -19.91 -7.72
CA LEU A 241 -4.09 -19.81 -6.30
C LEU A 241 -5.52 -19.31 -6.09
N THR A 242 -6.03 -18.46 -6.98
CA THR A 242 -7.41 -17.96 -6.89
C THR A 242 -8.46 -18.99 -7.27
N LEU A 243 -8.06 -20.13 -7.85
CA LEU A 243 -8.94 -21.26 -8.19
C LEU A 243 -9.06 -22.26 -7.05
N LEU A 244 -8.30 -22.10 -5.96
CA LEU A 244 -8.40 -22.97 -4.81
C LEU A 244 -9.82 -22.91 -4.20
N PRO A 245 -10.40 -24.04 -3.79
CA PRO A 245 -11.66 -24.08 -3.09
C PRO A 245 -11.61 -23.19 -1.83
N ARG A 246 -12.69 -22.47 -1.55
CA ARG A 246 -12.79 -21.58 -0.39
C ARG A 246 -12.47 -22.29 0.93
N GLY A 247 -12.90 -23.54 1.06
CA GLY A 247 -12.61 -24.38 2.24
C GLY A 247 -11.13 -24.69 2.48
N ILE A 248 -10.27 -24.49 1.47
CA ILE A 248 -8.81 -24.59 1.60
C ILE A 248 -8.21 -23.19 1.73
N LEU A 249 -8.71 -22.23 0.95
CA LEU A 249 -8.15 -20.89 0.90
C LEU A 249 -8.35 -20.14 2.22
N GLY A 250 -9.54 -20.23 2.85
CA GLY A 250 -9.82 -19.59 4.14
C GLY A 250 -8.85 -20.02 5.25
N PRO A 251 -8.75 -21.32 5.57
CA PRO A 251 -7.80 -21.82 6.56
C PRO A 251 -6.34 -21.50 6.25
N LEU A 252 -5.94 -21.54 4.97
CA LEU A 252 -4.59 -21.14 4.54
C LEU A 252 -4.30 -19.67 4.85
N ILE A 253 -5.22 -18.77 4.52
CA ILE A 253 -5.08 -17.33 4.80
C ILE A 253 -4.98 -17.11 6.31
N ILE A 254 -5.83 -17.76 7.12
CA ILE A 254 -5.78 -17.68 8.58
C ILE A 254 -4.44 -18.17 9.11
N MET A 255 -3.97 -19.32 8.65
CA MET A 255 -2.69 -19.86 9.06
C MET A 255 -1.53 -18.90 8.77
N PHE A 256 -1.45 -18.38 7.54
CA PHE A 256 -0.41 -17.42 7.18
C PHE A 256 -0.54 -16.07 7.90
N SER A 257 -1.76 -15.67 8.25
CA SER A 257 -1.98 -14.43 9.02
C SER A 257 -1.54 -14.54 10.48
N ILE A 258 -1.47 -15.76 11.02
CA ILE A 258 -1.01 -16.03 12.40
C ILE A 258 0.51 -16.18 12.44
N VAL A 259 1.10 -16.80 11.42
CA VAL A 259 2.54 -17.14 11.39
C VAL A 259 3.37 -15.97 10.86
N GLY A 260 2.87 -15.18 9.92
CA GLY A 260 3.57 -14.09 9.25
C GLY A 260 3.25 -12.74 9.78
#